data_36b3310a83296eb4f8922435fe673fa7
#
_entry.id   36b3310a83296eb4f8922435fe673fa7
#
_cell.length_a   1.000
_cell.length_b   1.000
_cell.length_c   1.000
_cell.angle_alpha   90.00
_cell.angle_beta   90.00
_cell.angle_gamma   90.00
#
_symmetry.space_group_name_H-M   'P 1'
#
loop_
_entity.id
_entity.type
_entity.pdbx_description
1 polymer ?
#
loop_
_entity_poly.entity_id
_entity_poly.type
_entity_poly.pdbx_seq_one_letter_code
_entity_poly.pdbx_strand_id
1 'polypeptide(L)'
;IKHVFRAGNLALDRINFLKKSQISSGKLLDVGAGGGEFTYISGKLGFDSEGIEPNIGYSEYGKKEYKIDLNTGQLSDVSGQFQIITMFHVLEHIPDPVLTFKRLWKLIERDGHVFIEVPNIETSKASPHNIYFRAHIHYFSEATLVASASPYFEKIYSEKNSNLRIIFKKKEIIENLVFPNSKQISHTTKRLKNK
;
A
#
# COMPACT_ATOMS: atom_id res chain seq x y z
N ILE A 1 -18.79 13.70 10.94
CA ILE A 1 -18.69 12.70 12.01
C ILE A 1 -18.58 11.28 11.44
N LYS A 2 -19.50 10.78 10.58
CA LYS A 2 -19.45 9.40 10.03
C LYS A 2 -18.19 9.11 9.22
N HIS A 3 -17.69 10.07 8.44
CA HIS A 3 -16.46 9.90 7.64
C HIS A 3 -15.24 9.73 8.53
N VAL A 4 -15.04 10.62 9.49
CA VAL A 4 -13.89 10.59 10.42
C VAL A 4 -13.86 9.28 11.22
N PHE A 5 -15.02 8.83 11.71
CA PHE A 5 -15.13 7.56 12.44
C PHE A 5 -14.77 6.35 11.56
N ARG A 6 -15.22 6.33 10.29
CA ARG A 6 -14.89 5.27 9.34
C ARG A 6 -13.39 5.27 8.99
N ALA A 7 -12.81 6.44 8.72
CA ALA A 7 -11.39 6.57 8.41
C ALA A 7 -10.52 6.14 9.60
N GLY A 8 -10.91 6.53 10.84
CA GLY A 8 -10.26 6.11 12.05
C GLY A 8 -10.26 4.59 12.26
N ASN A 9 -11.40 3.94 12.10
CA ASN A 9 -11.50 2.48 12.22
C ASN A 9 -10.66 1.76 11.16
N LEU A 10 -10.63 2.27 9.93
CA LEU A 10 -9.80 1.71 8.87
C LEU A 10 -8.31 1.86 9.17
N ALA A 11 -7.90 3.01 9.71
CA ALA A 11 -6.52 3.21 10.13
C ALA A 11 -6.12 2.25 11.26
N LEU A 12 -6.96 2.07 12.27
CA LEU A 12 -6.74 1.11 13.35
C LEU A 12 -6.63 -0.33 12.83
N ASP A 13 -7.47 -0.73 11.89
CA ASP A 13 -7.43 -2.05 11.27
C ASP A 13 -6.11 -2.27 10.49
N ARG A 14 -5.62 -1.26 9.77
CA ARG A 14 -4.31 -1.28 9.10
C ARG A 14 -3.14 -1.37 10.08
N ILE A 15 -3.20 -0.63 11.19
CA ILE A 15 -2.19 -0.74 12.26
C ILE A 15 -2.19 -2.13 12.89
N ASN A 16 -3.37 -2.70 13.14
CA ASN A 16 -3.48 -4.06 13.67
C ASN A 16 -2.91 -5.11 12.68
N PHE A 17 -3.05 -4.86 11.38
CA PHE A 17 -2.44 -5.70 10.36
C PHE A 17 -0.90 -5.64 10.42
N LEU A 18 -0.30 -4.46 10.58
CA LEU A 18 1.15 -4.31 10.80
C LEU A 18 1.61 -5.06 12.08
N LYS A 19 0.86 -4.92 13.17
CA LYS A 19 1.19 -5.58 14.45
C LYS A 19 1.17 -7.11 14.37
N LYS A 20 0.30 -7.70 13.53
CA LYS A 20 0.31 -9.16 13.26
C LYS A 20 1.64 -9.65 12.67
N SER A 21 2.37 -8.77 12.00
CA SER A 21 3.71 -9.04 11.47
C SER A 21 4.83 -8.51 12.37
N GLN A 22 4.52 -8.26 13.65
CA GLN A 22 5.46 -7.75 14.67
C GLN A 22 6.02 -6.36 14.37
N ILE A 23 5.33 -5.58 13.54
CA ILE A 23 5.68 -4.19 13.21
C ILE A 23 4.81 -3.27 14.05
N SER A 24 5.37 -2.68 15.10
CA SER A 24 4.61 -1.88 16.10
C SER A 24 5.13 -0.46 16.30
N SER A 25 6.25 -0.10 15.71
CA SER A 25 6.87 1.23 15.80
C SER A 25 7.87 1.41 14.66
N GLY A 26 8.42 2.61 14.53
CA GLY A 26 9.46 2.94 13.58
C GLY A 26 9.12 4.16 12.72
N LYS A 27 10.09 4.63 11.93
CA LYS A 27 9.88 5.73 10.99
C LYS A 27 9.05 5.26 9.80
N LEU A 28 7.86 5.85 9.64
CA LEU A 28 6.83 5.45 8.69
C LEU A 28 6.54 6.56 7.68
N LEU A 29 6.58 6.21 6.39
CA LEU A 29 6.08 7.05 5.30
C LEU A 29 4.76 6.49 4.77
N ASP A 30 3.71 7.31 4.76
CA ASP A 30 2.44 7.01 4.11
C ASP A 30 2.37 7.68 2.73
N VAL A 31 2.42 6.87 1.66
CA VAL A 31 2.40 7.36 0.27
C VAL A 31 0.98 7.39 -0.25
N GLY A 32 0.54 8.57 -0.75
CA GLY A 32 -0.84 8.83 -1.11
C GLY A 32 -1.73 8.95 0.13
N ALA A 33 -1.27 9.71 1.11
CA ALA A 33 -1.86 9.78 2.44
C ALA A 33 -3.27 10.41 2.48
N GLY A 34 -3.75 10.96 1.37
CA GLY A 34 -5.06 11.63 1.32
C GLY A 34 -5.15 12.76 2.34
N GLY A 35 -6.19 12.73 3.17
CA GLY A 35 -6.37 13.70 4.27
C GLY A 35 -5.48 13.48 5.48
N GLY A 36 -4.63 12.45 5.49
CA GLY A 36 -3.66 12.19 6.56
C GLY A 36 -4.21 11.44 7.78
N GLU A 37 -5.40 10.86 7.70
CA GLU A 37 -6.02 10.17 8.84
C GLU A 37 -5.17 8.98 9.32
N PHE A 38 -4.60 8.20 8.40
CA PHE A 38 -3.72 7.09 8.77
C PHE A 38 -2.41 7.59 9.36
N THR A 39 -1.78 8.60 8.73
CA THR A 39 -0.55 9.24 9.23
C THR A 39 -0.73 9.78 10.64
N TYR A 40 -1.88 10.44 10.92
CA TYR A 40 -2.20 10.95 12.26
C TYR A 40 -2.36 9.82 13.28
N ILE A 41 -3.15 8.79 12.95
CA ILE A 41 -3.44 7.70 13.90
C ILE A 41 -2.21 6.85 14.15
N SER A 42 -1.40 6.54 13.13
CA SER A 42 -0.15 5.81 13.31
C SER A 42 0.82 6.58 14.21
N GLY A 43 0.94 7.90 14.05
CA GLY A 43 1.73 8.75 14.94
C GLY A 43 1.25 8.70 16.38
N LYS A 44 -0.07 8.72 16.63
CA LYS A 44 -0.65 8.57 17.98
C LYS A 44 -0.40 7.19 18.60
N LEU A 45 -0.14 6.18 17.77
CA LEU A 45 0.07 4.79 18.20
C LEU A 45 1.56 4.37 18.24
N GLY A 46 2.48 5.34 18.17
CA GLY A 46 3.91 5.14 18.45
C GLY A 46 4.80 5.01 17.22
N PHE A 47 4.29 5.28 16.01
CA PHE A 47 5.12 5.41 14.82
C PHE A 47 5.61 6.86 14.66
N ASP A 48 6.83 7.04 14.16
CA ASP A 48 7.31 8.33 13.68
C ASP A 48 6.83 8.52 12.23
N SER A 49 5.62 9.09 12.09
CA SER A 49 4.86 9.05 10.85
C SER A 49 4.89 10.36 10.10
N GLU A 50 5.25 10.29 8.82
CA GLU A 50 5.06 11.37 7.85
C GLU A 50 4.28 10.86 6.63
N GLY A 51 3.66 11.76 5.87
CA GLY A 51 2.88 11.43 4.69
C GLY A 51 3.29 12.25 3.48
N ILE A 52 3.00 11.71 2.28
CA ILE A 52 3.07 12.47 1.03
C ILE A 52 1.79 12.27 0.23
N GLU A 53 1.23 13.38 -0.25
CA GLU A 53 -0.04 13.41 -0.99
C GLU A 53 0.06 14.41 -2.16
N PRO A 54 -0.20 14.00 -3.41
CA PRO A 54 -0.11 14.92 -4.55
C PRO A 54 -1.23 15.96 -4.60
N ASN A 55 -2.39 15.69 -4.00
CA ASN A 55 -3.50 16.65 -3.99
C ASN A 55 -3.30 17.70 -2.89
N ILE A 56 -3.07 18.96 -3.32
CA ILE A 56 -2.83 20.10 -2.42
C ILE A 56 -3.98 20.26 -1.41
N GLY A 57 -5.24 20.14 -1.87
CA GLY A 57 -6.39 20.31 -0.98
C GLY A 57 -6.42 19.30 0.16
N TYR A 58 -6.06 18.04 -0.11
CA TYR A 58 -5.99 17.00 0.90
C TYR A 58 -4.80 17.19 1.84
N SER A 59 -3.61 17.47 1.30
CA SER A 59 -2.42 17.66 2.12
C SER A 59 -2.52 18.88 3.03
N GLU A 60 -3.02 20.02 2.54
CA GLU A 60 -3.25 21.22 3.35
C GLU A 60 -4.34 21.00 4.42
N TYR A 61 -5.40 20.25 4.08
CA TYR A 61 -6.41 19.86 5.07
C TYR A 61 -5.79 19.04 6.20
N GLY A 62 -5.03 18.00 5.88
CA GLY A 62 -4.39 17.13 6.87
C GLY A 62 -3.41 17.87 7.77
N LYS A 63 -2.57 18.74 7.19
CA LYS A 63 -1.66 19.61 7.96
C LYS A 63 -2.42 20.47 8.96
N LYS A 64 -3.48 21.13 8.52
CA LYS A 64 -4.26 22.05 9.34
C LYS A 64 -5.06 21.32 10.42
N GLU A 65 -5.76 20.26 10.03
CA GLU A 65 -6.71 19.55 10.90
C GLU A 65 -5.98 18.69 11.94
N TYR A 66 -4.99 17.91 11.51
CA TYR A 66 -4.32 16.94 12.36
C TYR A 66 -2.96 17.40 12.89
N LYS A 67 -2.42 18.50 12.38
CA LYS A 67 -1.08 19.01 12.73
C LYS A 67 0.02 17.95 12.60
N ILE A 68 -0.01 17.26 11.47
CA ILE A 68 0.93 16.19 11.11
C ILE A 68 1.93 16.64 10.06
N ASP A 69 3.01 15.88 9.92
CA ASP A 69 3.96 16.03 8.81
C ASP A 69 3.39 15.34 7.56
N LEU A 70 2.75 16.15 6.71
CA LEU A 70 2.12 15.71 5.47
C LEU A 70 2.58 16.60 4.32
N ASN A 71 3.50 16.10 3.50
CA ASN A 71 4.08 16.83 2.39
C ASN A 71 3.19 16.79 1.14
N THR A 72 3.13 17.91 0.40
CA THR A 72 2.51 17.92 -0.92
C THR A 72 3.52 17.49 -1.96
N GLY A 73 3.23 16.43 -2.72
CA GLY A 73 4.15 15.91 -3.74
C GLY A 73 3.90 14.46 -4.10
N GLN A 74 4.81 13.90 -4.89
CA GLN A 74 4.77 12.53 -5.38
C GLN A 74 5.88 11.69 -4.73
N LEU A 75 5.80 10.36 -4.88
CA LEU A 75 6.83 9.45 -4.39
C LEU A 75 8.24 9.78 -4.94
N SER A 76 8.35 10.38 -6.14
CA SER A 76 9.62 10.86 -6.70
C SER A 76 10.29 11.94 -5.86
N ASP A 77 9.51 12.74 -5.14
CA ASP A 77 9.98 13.90 -4.39
C ASP A 77 10.46 13.52 -2.98
N VAL A 78 10.16 12.30 -2.56
CA VAL A 78 10.56 11.77 -1.25
C VAL A 78 12.06 11.54 -1.19
N SER A 79 12.68 11.94 -0.10
CA SER A 79 14.09 11.64 0.24
C SER A 79 14.17 11.06 1.66
N GLY A 80 15.34 10.49 1.99
CA GLY A 80 15.57 9.89 3.30
C GLY A 80 15.35 8.37 3.30
N GLN A 81 15.30 7.80 4.51
CA GLN A 81 15.15 6.37 4.74
C GLN A 81 14.03 6.12 5.75
N PHE A 82 13.29 5.03 5.54
CA PHE A 82 12.12 4.66 6.34
C PHE A 82 12.19 3.19 6.72
N GLN A 83 11.75 2.86 7.92
CA GLN A 83 11.60 1.48 8.36
C GLN A 83 10.32 0.85 7.80
N ILE A 84 9.31 1.69 7.55
CA ILE A 84 8.01 1.26 7.03
C ILE A 84 7.55 2.24 5.96
N ILE A 85 7.09 1.73 4.82
CA ILE A 85 6.38 2.53 3.83
C ILE A 85 5.02 1.89 3.58
N THR A 86 3.97 2.70 3.59
CA THR A 86 2.60 2.25 3.33
C THR A 86 2.06 2.87 2.05
N MET A 87 1.24 2.11 1.31
CA MET A 87 0.50 2.57 0.15
C MET A 87 -0.89 1.94 0.17
N PHE A 88 -1.93 2.75 0.37
CA PHE A 88 -3.31 2.28 0.49
C PHE A 88 -4.16 2.82 -0.65
N HIS A 89 -4.56 1.97 -1.60
CA HIS A 89 -5.30 2.35 -2.80
C HIS A 89 -4.57 3.41 -3.65
N VAL A 90 -3.29 3.19 -3.88
CA VAL A 90 -2.40 4.07 -4.65
C VAL A 90 -1.77 3.33 -5.83
N LEU A 91 -1.26 2.11 -5.60
CA LEU A 91 -0.46 1.40 -6.59
C LEU A 91 -1.25 1.04 -7.86
N GLU A 92 -2.57 0.83 -7.74
CA GLU A 92 -3.45 0.57 -8.88
C GLU A 92 -3.62 1.76 -9.83
N HIS A 93 -3.23 2.96 -9.39
CA HIS A 93 -3.26 4.20 -10.18
C HIS A 93 -1.91 4.56 -10.80
N ILE A 94 -0.82 3.86 -10.45
CA ILE A 94 0.54 4.19 -10.90
C ILE A 94 0.87 3.41 -12.18
N PRO A 95 1.39 4.08 -13.24
CA PRO A 95 1.65 3.44 -14.53
C PRO A 95 2.62 2.26 -14.49
N ASP A 96 3.67 2.32 -13.67
CA ASP A 96 4.70 1.27 -13.56
C ASP A 96 4.87 0.79 -12.10
N PRO A 97 4.18 -0.28 -11.72
CA PRO A 97 4.32 -0.86 -10.39
C PRO A 97 5.71 -1.39 -10.07
N VAL A 98 6.42 -1.95 -11.05
CA VAL A 98 7.78 -2.50 -10.85
C VAL A 98 8.77 -1.38 -10.57
N LEU A 99 8.70 -0.28 -11.34
CA LEU A 99 9.52 0.91 -11.08
C LEU A 99 9.18 1.55 -9.74
N THR A 100 7.92 1.51 -9.33
CA THR A 100 7.49 1.96 -8.01
C THR A 100 8.16 1.13 -6.92
N PHE A 101 8.14 -0.19 -7.00
CA PHE A 101 8.85 -1.04 -6.03
C PHE A 101 10.36 -0.78 -6.02
N LYS A 102 10.97 -0.50 -7.17
CA LYS A 102 12.38 -0.07 -7.23
C LYS A 102 12.61 1.23 -6.45
N ARG A 103 11.69 2.20 -6.54
CA ARG A 103 11.78 3.46 -5.80
C ARG A 103 11.60 3.22 -4.30
N LEU A 104 10.61 2.43 -3.89
CA LEU A 104 10.40 2.05 -2.50
C LEU A 104 11.62 1.34 -1.90
N TRP A 105 12.26 0.44 -2.67
CA TRP A 105 13.46 -0.26 -2.23
C TRP A 105 14.63 0.67 -1.90
N LYS A 106 14.75 1.79 -2.64
CA LYS A 106 15.76 2.81 -2.36
C LYS A 106 15.48 3.61 -1.11
N LEU A 107 14.19 3.80 -0.76
CA LEU A 107 13.74 4.59 0.40
C LEU A 107 13.61 3.76 1.68
N ILE A 108 13.51 2.44 1.56
CA ILE A 108 13.34 1.57 2.72
C ILE A 108 14.70 1.20 3.31
N GLU A 109 14.80 1.22 4.64
CA GLU A 109 15.99 0.79 5.38
C GLU A 109 16.26 -0.72 5.19
N ARG A 110 17.46 -1.16 5.55
CA ARG A 110 17.76 -2.59 5.70
C ARG A 110 16.78 -3.19 6.71
N ASP A 111 16.26 -4.37 6.43
CA ASP A 111 15.21 -5.03 7.24
C ASP A 111 13.85 -4.29 7.30
N GLY A 112 13.69 -3.20 6.55
CA GLY A 112 12.44 -2.45 6.50
C GLY A 112 11.33 -3.15 5.71
N HIS A 113 10.11 -2.63 5.85
CA HIS A 113 8.89 -3.25 5.36
C HIS A 113 8.05 -2.30 4.50
N VAL A 114 7.39 -2.86 3.50
CA VAL A 114 6.40 -2.14 2.69
C VAL A 114 5.04 -2.80 2.87
N PHE A 115 4.02 -2.04 3.23
CA PHE A 115 2.64 -2.50 3.32
C PHE A 115 1.82 -1.92 2.16
N ILE A 116 1.35 -2.81 1.30
CA ILE A 116 0.50 -2.48 0.15
C ILE A 116 -0.93 -2.98 0.41
N GLU A 117 -1.92 -2.09 0.21
CA GLU A 117 -3.35 -2.44 0.16
C GLU A 117 -3.92 -1.97 -1.19
N VAL A 118 -4.46 -2.89 -1.98
CA VAL A 118 -5.10 -2.63 -3.28
C VAL A 118 -6.40 -3.42 -3.41
N PRO A 119 -7.33 -3.04 -4.30
CA PRO A 119 -8.50 -3.86 -4.60
C PRO A 119 -8.09 -5.25 -5.08
N ASN A 120 -8.75 -6.27 -4.56
CA ASN A 120 -8.48 -7.66 -4.94
C ASN A 120 -9.36 -8.06 -6.12
N ILE A 121 -8.76 -8.25 -7.32
CA ILE A 121 -9.51 -8.67 -8.51
C ILE A 121 -10.15 -10.05 -8.36
N GLU A 122 -9.61 -10.89 -7.48
CA GLU A 122 -10.11 -12.25 -7.25
C GLU A 122 -11.28 -12.31 -6.27
N THR A 123 -11.66 -11.20 -5.62
CA THR A 123 -12.80 -11.20 -4.69
C THR A 123 -14.11 -11.45 -5.40
N SER A 124 -14.97 -12.30 -4.83
CA SER A 124 -16.34 -12.51 -5.31
C SER A 124 -17.35 -11.54 -4.67
N LYS A 125 -16.91 -10.71 -3.71
CA LYS A 125 -17.80 -9.89 -2.87
C LYS A 125 -18.10 -8.50 -3.43
N ALA A 126 -17.37 -8.05 -4.43
CA ALA A 126 -17.59 -6.75 -5.04
C ALA A 126 -18.30 -6.88 -6.39
N SER A 127 -19.20 -5.94 -6.70
CA SER A 127 -19.83 -5.88 -8.03
C SER A 127 -18.77 -5.58 -9.11
N PRO A 128 -18.99 -6.01 -10.37
CA PRO A 128 -18.08 -5.68 -11.47
C PRO A 128 -17.82 -4.18 -11.61
N HIS A 129 -18.82 -3.34 -11.36
CA HIS A 129 -18.70 -1.87 -11.42
C HIS A 129 -17.71 -1.33 -10.36
N ASN A 130 -17.66 -1.94 -9.18
CA ASN A 130 -16.70 -1.55 -8.13
C ASN A 130 -15.31 -2.15 -8.36
N ILE A 131 -15.21 -3.27 -9.07
CA ILE A 131 -13.94 -3.89 -9.41
C ILE A 131 -13.27 -3.11 -10.53
N TYR A 132 -14.01 -2.78 -11.60
CA TYR A 132 -13.49 -2.10 -12.79
C TYR A 132 -13.71 -0.58 -12.70
N PHE A 133 -13.11 0.05 -11.71
CA PHE A 133 -13.20 1.49 -11.55
C PHE A 133 -12.33 2.22 -12.59
N ARG A 134 -12.88 3.25 -13.23
CA ARG A 134 -12.24 3.93 -14.38
C ARG A 134 -10.84 4.51 -14.11
N ALA A 135 -10.55 4.87 -12.87
CA ALA A 135 -9.25 5.41 -12.50
C ALA A 135 -8.20 4.32 -12.20
N HIS A 136 -8.61 3.05 -12.07
CA HIS A 136 -7.67 1.95 -11.88
C HIS A 136 -7.10 1.53 -13.23
N ILE A 137 -5.81 1.70 -13.41
CA ILE A 137 -5.06 1.25 -14.60
C ILE A 137 -4.48 -0.15 -14.39
N HIS A 138 -4.38 -0.60 -13.14
CA HIS A 138 -3.97 -1.95 -12.78
C HIS A 138 -5.00 -2.65 -11.91
N TYR A 139 -5.11 -3.97 -12.09
CA TYR A 139 -5.96 -4.86 -11.32
C TYR A 139 -5.12 -6.01 -10.78
N PHE A 140 -4.95 -6.06 -9.47
CA PHE A 140 -4.04 -7.01 -8.84
C PHE A 140 -4.75 -8.26 -8.33
N SER A 141 -4.17 -9.43 -8.66
CA SER A 141 -4.25 -10.62 -7.85
C SER A 141 -3.02 -10.69 -6.93
N GLU A 142 -3.04 -11.56 -5.92
CA GLU A 142 -1.85 -11.74 -5.09
C GLU A 142 -0.63 -12.14 -5.94
N ALA A 143 -0.82 -13.03 -6.91
CA ALA A 143 0.27 -13.49 -7.77
C ALA A 143 0.91 -12.35 -8.57
N THR A 144 0.10 -11.45 -9.16
CA THR A 144 0.62 -10.34 -9.95
C THR A 144 1.24 -9.24 -9.10
N LEU A 145 0.68 -8.96 -7.91
CA LEU A 145 1.26 -7.99 -6.99
C LEU A 145 2.61 -8.48 -6.43
N VAL A 146 2.68 -9.76 -6.02
CA VAL A 146 3.95 -10.35 -5.57
C VAL A 146 4.97 -10.39 -6.68
N ALA A 147 4.58 -10.73 -7.92
CA ALA A 147 5.47 -10.69 -9.07
C ALA A 147 6.06 -9.30 -9.30
N SER A 148 5.23 -8.24 -9.24
CA SER A 148 5.71 -6.86 -9.41
C SER A 148 6.74 -6.43 -8.36
N ALA A 149 6.61 -6.95 -7.13
CA ALA A 149 7.51 -6.67 -6.02
C ALA A 149 8.76 -7.55 -6.01
N SER A 150 8.71 -8.72 -6.65
CA SER A 150 9.68 -9.83 -6.50
C SER A 150 11.15 -9.47 -6.73
N PRO A 151 11.53 -8.51 -7.61
CA PRO A 151 12.93 -8.13 -7.75
C PRO A 151 13.52 -7.49 -6.49
N TYR A 152 12.70 -6.84 -5.69
CA TYR A 152 13.12 -5.92 -4.63
C TYR A 152 12.70 -6.38 -3.24
N PHE A 153 11.62 -7.16 -3.15
CA PHE A 153 10.96 -7.49 -1.89
C PHE A 153 10.55 -8.96 -1.84
N GLU A 154 10.52 -9.48 -0.63
CA GLU A 154 9.93 -10.77 -0.28
C GLU A 154 8.59 -10.57 0.41
N LYS A 155 7.57 -11.34 0.02
CA LYS A 155 6.29 -11.35 0.72
C LYS A 155 6.42 -12.11 2.03
N ILE A 156 6.08 -11.45 3.16
CA ILE A 156 6.12 -12.10 4.48
C ILE A 156 4.72 -12.38 5.05
N TYR A 157 3.72 -11.55 4.75
CA TYR A 157 2.36 -11.75 5.25
C TYR A 157 1.32 -11.22 4.26
N SER A 158 0.17 -11.88 4.15
CA SER A 158 -0.94 -11.40 3.32
C SER A 158 -2.31 -11.76 3.87
N GLU A 159 -3.30 -10.88 3.63
CA GLU A 159 -4.73 -11.16 3.79
C GLU A 159 -5.47 -10.84 2.49
N LYS A 160 -6.42 -11.71 2.14
CA LYS A 160 -7.22 -11.62 0.91
C LYS A 160 -8.71 -11.55 1.24
N ASN A 161 -9.22 -10.33 1.22
CA ASN A 161 -10.65 -10.05 1.37
C ASN A 161 -11.15 -9.29 0.13
N SER A 162 -12.01 -8.30 0.31
CA SER A 162 -12.35 -7.33 -0.75
C SER A 162 -11.12 -6.55 -1.21
N ASN A 163 -10.18 -6.30 -0.30
CA ASN A 163 -8.85 -5.78 -0.59
C ASN A 163 -7.81 -6.89 -0.44
N LEU A 164 -6.73 -6.74 -1.17
CA LEU A 164 -5.51 -7.52 -1.05
C LEU A 164 -4.53 -6.69 -0.22
N ARG A 165 -4.13 -7.23 0.92
CA ARG A 165 -3.16 -6.62 1.84
C ARG A 165 -1.92 -7.48 1.88
N ILE A 166 -0.77 -6.90 1.59
CA ILE A 166 0.50 -7.63 1.64
C ILE A 166 1.54 -6.79 2.37
N ILE A 167 2.26 -7.43 3.28
CA ILE A 167 3.50 -6.90 3.84
C ILE A 167 4.66 -7.58 3.15
N PHE A 168 5.55 -6.75 2.65
CA PHE A 168 6.79 -7.13 2.00
C PHE A 168 7.98 -6.72 2.87
N LYS A 169 9.01 -7.57 2.94
CA LYS A 169 10.31 -7.26 3.53
C LYS A 169 11.30 -6.93 2.42
N LYS A 170 12.17 -5.95 2.66
CA LYS A 170 13.24 -5.57 1.74
C LYS A 170 14.21 -6.74 1.53
N LYS A 171 14.54 -7.03 0.27
CA LYS A 171 15.66 -7.91 -0.07
C LYS A 171 16.99 -7.16 -0.03
N GLU A 172 18.06 -7.82 0.39
CA GLU A 172 19.40 -7.23 0.39
C GLU A 172 19.95 -7.10 -1.02
N ILE A 173 19.62 -8.04 -1.90
CA ILE A 173 20.07 -8.11 -3.29
C ILE A 173 18.89 -8.01 -4.22
N ILE A 174 19.02 -7.19 -5.26
CA ILE A 174 18.01 -7.08 -6.32
C ILE A 174 18.09 -8.33 -7.20
N GLU A 175 16.94 -8.97 -7.40
CA GLU A 175 16.81 -10.17 -8.22
C GLU A 175 16.11 -9.88 -9.54
N ASN A 176 16.04 -10.88 -10.40
CA ASN A 176 15.24 -10.81 -11.63
C ASN A 176 13.75 -10.84 -11.35
N LEU A 177 12.97 -10.21 -12.22
CA LEU A 177 11.52 -10.25 -12.15
C LEU A 177 11.01 -11.69 -12.32
N VAL A 178 10.19 -12.15 -11.38
CA VAL A 178 9.58 -13.47 -11.42
C VAL A 178 8.12 -13.34 -11.83
N PHE A 179 7.79 -13.84 -13.01
CA PHE A 179 6.41 -13.84 -13.50
C PHE A 179 5.55 -14.92 -12.82
N PRO A 180 4.24 -14.68 -12.66
CA PRO A 180 3.31 -15.70 -12.20
C PRO A 180 3.36 -16.92 -13.11
N ASN A 181 3.36 -18.12 -12.54
CA ASN A 181 3.33 -19.36 -13.31
C ASN A 181 1.92 -19.64 -13.91
N SER A 182 1.84 -20.57 -14.84
CA SER A 182 0.60 -20.92 -15.53
C SER A 182 -0.54 -21.36 -14.61
N LYS A 183 -0.24 -22.00 -13.47
CA LYS A 183 -1.24 -22.37 -12.45
C LYS A 183 -1.85 -21.14 -11.80
N GLN A 184 -1.04 -20.17 -11.42
CA GLN A 184 -1.48 -18.90 -10.78
C GLN A 184 -2.34 -18.08 -11.74
N ILE A 185 -1.92 -17.96 -13.03
CA ILE A 185 -2.67 -17.28 -14.07
C ILE A 185 -4.02 -17.98 -14.32
N SER A 186 -4.02 -19.32 -14.44
CA SER A 186 -5.23 -20.11 -14.65
C SER A 186 -6.23 -19.95 -13.49
N HIS A 187 -5.77 -19.91 -12.26
CA HIS A 187 -6.61 -19.71 -11.08
C HIS A 187 -7.31 -18.35 -11.11
N THR A 188 -6.58 -17.28 -11.38
CA THR A 188 -7.14 -15.92 -11.50
C THR A 188 -8.16 -15.86 -12.66
N THR A 189 -7.84 -16.45 -13.83
CA THR A 189 -8.72 -16.47 -14.98
C THR A 189 -10.04 -17.21 -14.71
N LYS A 190 -9.99 -18.36 -14.00
CA LYS A 190 -11.21 -19.08 -13.59
C LYS A 190 -12.10 -18.25 -12.67
N ARG A 191 -11.50 -17.54 -11.70
CA ARG A 191 -12.27 -16.66 -10.80
C ARG A 191 -12.92 -15.48 -11.52
N LEU A 192 -12.26 -14.92 -12.53
CA LEU A 192 -12.82 -13.83 -13.34
C LEU A 192 -13.97 -14.28 -14.22
N LYS A 193 -13.93 -15.50 -14.78
CA LYS A 193 -15.01 -16.07 -15.61
C LYS A 193 -16.29 -16.38 -14.83
N ASN A 194 -16.20 -16.55 -13.52
CA ASN A 194 -17.32 -16.87 -12.62
C ASN A 194 -17.93 -15.63 -11.96
N LYS A 195 -17.57 -14.42 -12.41
CA LYS A 195 -18.15 -13.12 -12.03
C LYS A 195 -19.05 -12.56 -13.11
#